data_83ff655f99ddf39f2eb56068601f38a5
#
_entry.id   83ff655f99ddf39f2eb56068601f38a5
#
_cell.length_a   1.000
_cell.length_b   1.000
_cell.length_c   1.000
_cell.angle_alpha   90.00
_cell.angle_beta   90.00
_cell.angle_gamma   90.00
#
_symmetry.space_group_name_H-M   'P 1'
#
loop_
_entity.id
_entity.type
_entity.pdbx_description
1 polymer ?
#
loop_
_entity_poly.entity_id
_entity_poly.type
_entity_poly.pdbx_seq_one_letter_code
_entity_poly.pdbx_strand_id
1 'polypeptide(L)'
;YQARRLAFALGLEGNAFKSFIPFIQLLYKAYEQTDASLLEVNPLIITNDDKVVALDAKMNFDDNALYRHPEIAAYRDLDEEDPLEVEASKYNLNYIKLDGNVGCMVNGAGLAMATMDIIKLAGGMPANFLDVGGGANKTTVSNGFKIILSDPNVKAILINIFGGIVR
;
A
#
# COMPACT_ATOMS: atom_id res chain seq x y z
N TYR A 1 30.92 -8.45 -1.75
CA TYR A 1 31.60 -7.40 -0.96
C TYR A 1 30.64 -6.71 -0.01
N GLN A 2 29.53 -6.15 -0.47
CA GLN A 2 28.55 -5.42 0.35
C GLN A 2 27.97 -6.25 1.51
N ALA A 3 27.59 -7.51 1.28
CA ALA A 3 27.08 -8.41 2.33
C ALA A 3 28.09 -8.57 3.50
N ARG A 4 29.38 -8.63 3.20
CA ARG A 4 30.43 -8.72 4.23
C ARG A 4 30.55 -7.42 5.05
N ARG A 5 30.42 -6.26 4.38
CA ARG A 5 30.43 -4.95 5.09
C ARG A 5 29.24 -4.84 6.04
N LEU A 6 28.05 -5.28 5.62
CA LEU A 6 26.87 -5.32 6.48
C LEU A 6 27.07 -6.25 7.68
N ALA A 7 27.59 -7.46 7.46
CA ALA A 7 27.89 -8.39 8.54
C ALA A 7 28.84 -7.81 9.58
N PHE A 8 29.90 -7.12 9.14
CA PHE A 8 30.83 -6.44 10.05
C PHE A 8 30.17 -5.28 10.79
N ALA A 9 29.33 -4.50 10.10
CA ALA A 9 28.60 -3.39 10.72
C ALA A 9 27.62 -3.85 11.81
N LEU A 10 27.07 -5.06 11.66
CA LEU A 10 26.21 -5.72 12.64
C LEU A 10 26.99 -6.42 13.78
N GLY A 11 28.33 -6.39 13.75
CA GLY A 11 29.17 -7.04 14.74
C GLY A 11 29.15 -8.57 14.66
N LEU A 12 28.81 -9.14 13.51
CA LEU A 12 28.73 -10.60 13.35
C LEU A 12 30.13 -11.21 13.20
N GLU A 13 30.36 -12.30 13.89
CA GLU A 13 31.63 -13.04 13.87
C GLU A 13 31.40 -14.54 13.64
N GLY A 14 32.48 -15.29 13.39
CA GLY A 14 32.47 -16.74 13.32
C GLY A 14 31.46 -17.33 12.35
N ASN A 15 30.62 -18.23 12.81
CA ASN A 15 29.62 -18.90 11.99
C ASN A 15 28.41 -18.00 11.70
N ALA A 16 28.04 -17.10 12.62
CA ALA A 16 26.99 -16.11 12.37
C ALA A 16 27.34 -15.20 11.18
N PHE A 17 28.59 -14.74 11.09
CA PHE A 17 29.09 -14.01 9.93
C PHE A 17 28.95 -14.81 8.64
N LYS A 18 29.36 -16.09 8.66
CA LYS A 18 29.26 -16.97 7.47
C LYS A 18 27.83 -17.23 7.07
N SER A 19 26.92 -17.40 8.04
CA SER A 19 25.49 -17.63 7.86
C SER A 19 24.79 -16.41 7.27
N PHE A 20 25.16 -15.20 7.73
CA PHE A 20 24.56 -13.95 7.27
C PHE A 20 24.82 -13.65 5.79
N ILE A 21 25.97 -14.02 5.24
CA ILE A 21 26.32 -13.68 3.86
C ILE A 21 25.31 -14.24 2.84
N PRO A 22 25.02 -15.57 2.82
CA PRO A 22 24.00 -16.11 1.92
C PRO A 22 22.59 -15.60 2.29
N PHE A 23 22.29 -15.42 3.57
CA PHE A 23 21.00 -14.91 4.02
C PHE A 23 20.66 -13.56 3.37
N ILE A 24 21.54 -12.55 3.52
CA ILE A 24 21.29 -11.21 2.97
C ILE A 24 21.26 -11.18 1.43
N GLN A 25 22.02 -12.07 0.79
CA GLN A 25 21.98 -12.21 -0.67
C GLN A 25 20.66 -12.80 -1.16
N LEU A 26 20.13 -13.81 -0.46
CA LEU A 26 18.82 -14.39 -0.76
C LEU A 26 17.70 -13.43 -0.45
N LEU A 27 17.80 -12.67 0.63
CA LEU A 27 16.85 -11.63 0.99
C LEU A 27 16.76 -10.55 -0.10
N TYR A 28 17.89 -10.07 -0.57
CA TYR A 28 17.95 -9.11 -1.67
C TYR A 28 17.38 -9.68 -2.98
N LYS A 29 17.69 -10.94 -3.28
CA LYS A 29 17.13 -11.62 -4.44
C LYS A 29 15.61 -11.78 -4.33
N ALA A 30 15.08 -12.12 -3.15
CA ALA A 30 13.64 -12.18 -2.92
C ALA A 30 13.01 -10.81 -3.16
N TYR A 31 13.59 -9.72 -2.61
CA TYR A 31 13.13 -8.36 -2.81
C TYR A 31 13.02 -7.99 -4.29
N GLU A 32 14.06 -8.25 -5.08
CA GLU A 32 14.07 -7.93 -6.51
C GLU A 32 13.11 -8.81 -7.32
N GLN A 33 13.09 -10.13 -7.05
CA GLN A 33 12.31 -11.08 -7.85
C GLN A 33 10.81 -10.99 -7.62
N THR A 34 10.37 -10.40 -6.52
CA THR A 34 8.95 -10.26 -6.17
C THR A 34 8.45 -8.82 -6.37
N ASP A 35 9.29 -7.93 -6.91
CA ASP A 35 8.98 -6.50 -7.01
C ASP A 35 8.50 -5.93 -5.66
N ALA A 36 9.19 -6.31 -4.59
CA ALA A 36 8.87 -5.79 -3.27
C ALA A 36 9.19 -4.30 -3.17
N SER A 37 8.32 -3.53 -2.56
CA SER A 37 8.54 -2.11 -2.24
C SER A 37 9.15 -1.93 -0.84
N LEU A 38 8.94 -2.90 0.04
CA LEU A 38 9.53 -2.96 1.38
C LEU A 38 9.82 -4.42 1.73
N LEU A 39 10.94 -4.65 2.40
CA LEU A 39 11.25 -5.89 3.08
C LEU A 39 11.96 -5.56 4.39
N GLU A 40 11.32 -5.86 5.50
CA GLU A 40 11.82 -5.69 6.85
C GLU A 40 11.91 -7.04 7.54
N VAL A 41 13.03 -7.28 8.21
CA VAL A 41 13.20 -8.46 9.08
C VAL A 41 13.43 -7.97 10.50
N ASN A 42 12.43 -8.19 11.37
CA ASN A 42 12.49 -7.73 12.75
C ASN A 42 11.63 -8.64 13.66
N PRO A 43 12.28 -9.41 14.57
CA PRO A 43 13.73 -9.43 14.78
C PRO A 43 14.49 -10.37 13.82
N LEU A 44 15.72 -9.96 13.51
CA LEU A 44 16.75 -10.86 13.00
C LEU A 44 17.50 -11.43 14.19
N ILE A 45 17.55 -12.74 14.33
CA ILE A 45 18.14 -13.41 15.48
C ILE A 45 19.35 -14.25 15.10
N ILE A 46 20.23 -14.47 16.09
CA ILE A 46 21.30 -15.44 16.02
C ILE A 46 20.93 -16.58 16.97
N THR A 47 20.88 -17.78 16.45
CA THR A 47 20.57 -18.99 17.23
C THR A 47 21.78 -19.47 18.04
N ASN A 48 21.55 -20.39 18.99
CA ASN A 48 22.63 -20.97 19.81
C ASN A 48 23.68 -21.75 18.98
N ASP A 49 23.34 -22.15 17.77
CA ASP A 49 24.26 -22.81 16.82
C ASP A 49 24.85 -21.81 15.80
N ASP A 50 24.86 -20.54 16.15
CA ASP A 50 25.42 -19.42 15.37
C ASP A 50 24.82 -19.26 13.95
N LYS A 51 23.55 -19.59 13.77
CA LYS A 51 22.83 -19.33 12.51
C LYS A 51 22.04 -18.02 12.62
N VAL A 52 22.03 -17.30 11.52
CA VAL A 52 21.17 -16.12 11.35
C VAL A 52 19.81 -16.56 10.81
N VAL A 53 18.74 -16.14 11.48
CA VAL A 53 17.35 -16.51 11.15
C VAL A 53 16.46 -15.27 11.21
N ALA A 54 15.61 -15.10 10.19
CA ALA A 54 14.48 -14.20 10.27
C ALA A 54 13.41 -14.84 11.16
N LEU A 55 13.15 -14.23 12.32
CA LEU A 55 12.07 -14.72 13.20
C LEU A 55 10.71 -14.22 12.69
N ASP A 56 10.68 -12.98 12.23
CA ASP A 56 9.52 -12.38 11.59
C ASP A 56 9.98 -11.48 10.44
N ALA A 57 9.13 -11.33 9.43
CA ALA A 57 9.40 -10.48 8.28
C ALA A 57 8.12 -9.80 7.79
N LYS A 58 8.24 -8.52 7.46
CA LYS A 58 7.20 -7.75 6.78
C LYS A 58 7.65 -7.49 5.34
N MET A 59 6.77 -7.80 4.40
CA MET A 59 7.03 -7.61 2.99
C MET A 59 5.84 -6.93 2.31
N ASN A 60 6.09 -5.81 1.63
CA ASN A 60 5.10 -5.15 0.79
C ASN A 60 5.53 -5.31 -0.66
N PHE A 61 4.57 -5.51 -1.53
CA PHE A 61 4.79 -5.67 -2.97
C PHE A 61 4.35 -4.41 -3.71
N ASP A 62 4.90 -4.18 -4.89
CA ASP A 62 4.43 -3.13 -5.78
C ASP A 62 3.15 -3.58 -6.47
N ASP A 63 2.02 -2.94 -6.16
CA ASP A 63 0.72 -3.25 -6.76
C ASP A 63 0.74 -3.14 -8.28
N ASN A 64 1.55 -2.24 -8.85
CA ASN A 64 1.71 -2.10 -10.29
C ASN A 64 2.45 -3.29 -10.94
N ALA A 65 3.13 -4.11 -10.15
CA ALA A 65 3.84 -5.30 -10.62
C ALA A 65 3.04 -6.61 -10.43
N LEU A 66 1.95 -6.60 -9.67
CA LEU A 66 1.18 -7.82 -9.33
C LEU A 66 0.65 -8.56 -10.56
N TYR A 67 0.45 -7.90 -11.70
CA TYR A 67 0.04 -8.56 -12.95
C TYR A 67 1.03 -9.63 -13.43
N ARG A 68 2.30 -9.55 -13.04
CA ARG A 68 3.34 -10.54 -13.35
C ARG A 68 3.66 -11.49 -12.19
N HIS A 69 2.97 -11.33 -11.05
CA HIS A 69 3.09 -12.13 -9.84
C HIS A 69 1.72 -12.66 -9.39
N PRO A 70 1.05 -13.50 -10.21
CA PRO A 70 -0.29 -14.01 -9.87
C PRO A 70 -0.30 -14.84 -8.60
N GLU A 71 0.82 -15.51 -8.27
CA GLU A 71 0.98 -16.26 -7.03
C GLU A 71 1.00 -15.35 -5.78
N ILE A 72 1.57 -14.15 -5.90
CA ILE A 72 1.58 -13.14 -4.83
C ILE A 72 0.18 -12.50 -4.71
N ALA A 73 -0.42 -12.16 -5.85
CA ALA A 73 -1.78 -11.61 -5.87
C ALA A 73 -2.80 -12.57 -5.21
N ALA A 74 -2.57 -13.89 -5.29
CA ALA A 74 -3.40 -14.90 -4.65
C ALA A 74 -3.29 -14.94 -3.11
N TYR A 75 -2.29 -14.32 -2.52
CA TYR A 75 -2.17 -14.18 -1.05
C TYR A 75 -3.06 -13.10 -0.46
N ARG A 76 -3.71 -12.29 -1.32
CA ARG A 76 -4.62 -11.23 -0.86
C ARG A 76 -5.76 -11.84 -0.05
N ASP A 77 -5.89 -11.41 1.20
CA ASP A 77 -6.96 -11.80 2.10
C ASP A 77 -7.97 -10.65 2.22
N LEU A 78 -9.12 -10.84 1.58
CA LEU A 78 -10.15 -9.80 1.54
C LEU A 78 -10.87 -9.61 2.88
N ASP A 79 -10.78 -10.59 3.80
CA ASP A 79 -11.38 -10.50 5.12
C ASP A 79 -10.57 -9.59 6.07
N GLU A 80 -9.31 -9.34 5.74
CA GLU A 80 -8.43 -8.42 6.48
C GLU A 80 -8.48 -6.97 5.95
N GLU A 81 -9.16 -6.73 4.83
CA GLU A 81 -9.27 -5.41 4.20
C GLU A 81 -10.57 -4.69 4.61
N ASP A 82 -10.59 -3.34 4.52
CA ASP A 82 -11.84 -2.59 4.70
C ASP A 82 -12.84 -2.98 3.61
N PRO A 83 -14.08 -3.33 3.96
CA PRO A 83 -15.10 -3.77 2.99
C PRO A 83 -15.38 -2.74 1.88
N LEU A 84 -15.24 -1.43 2.16
CA LEU A 84 -15.43 -0.39 1.16
C LEU A 84 -14.26 -0.31 0.18
N GLU A 85 -13.04 -0.58 0.65
CA GLU A 85 -11.85 -0.68 -0.20
C GLU A 85 -11.93 -1.91 -1.10
N VAL A 86 -12.37 -3.05 -0.56
CA VAL A 86 -12.66 -4.26 -1.34
C VAL A 86 -13.73 -3.99 -2.40
N GLU A 87 -14.82 -3.32 -2.05
CA GLU A 87 -15.88 -2.99 -3.01
C GLU A 87 -15.35 -2.04 -4.11
N ALA A 88 -14.56 -1.03 -3.74
CA ALA A 88 -13.96 -0.08 -4.68
C ALA A 88 -13.02 -0.76 -5.70
N SER A 89 -12.26 -1.75 -5.24
CA SER A 89 -11.32 -2.48 -6.09
C SER A 89 -12.00 -3.22 -7.25
N LYS A 90 -13.26 -3.64 -7.10
CA LYS A 90 -14.06 -4.28 -8.16
C LYS A 90 -14.33 -3.36 -9.36
N TYR A 91 -14.23 -2.05 -9.14
CA TYR A 91 -14.48 -1.00 -10.16
C TYR A 91 -13.22 -0.27 -10.57
N ASN A 92 -12.04 -0.77 -10.17
CA ASN A 92 -10.74 -0.13 -10.37
C ASN A 92 -10.70 1.31 -9.81
N LEU A 93 -11.33 1.53 -8.66
CA LEU A 93 -11.32 2.78 -7.94
C LEU A 93 -10.21 2.76 -6.88
N ASN A 94 -9.39 3.80 -6.84
CA ASN A 94 -8.47 4.05 -5.73
C ASN A 94 -9.24 4.69 -4.58
N TYR A 95 -9.67 3.88 -3.63
CA TYR A 95 -10.41 4.29 -2.44
C TYR A 95 -9.63 3.92 -1.18
N ILE A 96 -9.54 4.86 -0.26
CA ILE A 96 -9.03 4.63 1.09
C ILE A 96 -10.02 5.27 2.06
N LYS A 97 -10.51 4.50 3.03
CA LYS A 97 -11.40 4.99 4.07
C LYS A 97 -10.63 5.81 5.09
N LEU A 98 -11.24 6.91 5.54
CA LEU A 98 -10.73 7.78 6.61
C LEU A 98 -11.84 8.08 7.63
N ASP A 99 -11.45 8.59 8.81
CA ASP A 99 -12.37 8.87 9.92
C ASP A 99 -12.97 10.29 9.85
N GLY A 100 -13.57 10.64 8.73
CA GLY A 100 -14.09 11.99 8.52
C GLY A 100 -15.60 12.05 8.29
N ASN A 101 -16.06 13.27 7.93
CA ASN A 101 -17.48 13.55 7.68
C ASN A 101 -17.74 14.18 6.31
N VAL A 102 -16.71 14.46 5.53
CA VAL A 102 -16.82 14.99 4.18
C VAL A 102 -16.19 14.02 3.21
N GLY A 103 -17.02 13.34 2.42
CA GLY A 103 -16.56 12.52 1.32
C GLY A 103 -15.93 13.37 0.23
N CYS A 104 -14.90 12.86 -0.46
CA CYS A 104 -14.33 13.50 -1.62
C CYS A 104 -14.23 12.57 -2.83
N MET A 105 -14.45 13.11 -4.01
CA MET A 105 -14.29 12.42 -5.29
C MET A 105 -13.53 13.32 -6.26
N VAL A 106 -12.42 12.84 -6.77
CA VAL A 106 -11.53 13.59 -7.66
C VAL A 106 -11.01 12.72 -8.80
N ASN A 107 -10.40 13.33 -9.80
CA ASN A 107 -9.65 12.63 -10.84
C ASN A 107 -8.17 13.00 -10.76
N GLY A 108 -7.41 12.20 -10.04
CA GLY A 108 -5.97 12.33 -9.87
C GLY A 108 -5.56 12.42 -8.40
N ALA A 109 -4.58 11.60 -8.02
CA ALA A 109 -4.13 11.46 -6.63
C ALA A 109 -3.63 12.78 -6.00
N GLY A 110 -2.89 13.60 -6.76
CA GLY A 110 -2.44 14.91 -6.29
C GLY A 110 -3.60 15.86 -6.00
N LEU A 111 -4.63 15.85 -6.86
CA LEU A 111 -5.84 16.62 -6.65
C LEU A 111 -6.64 16.13 -5.44
N ALA A 112 -6.65 14.81 -5.19
CA ALA A 112 -7.26 14.23 -4.00
C ALA A 112 -6.60 14.75 -2.72
N MET A 113 -5.29 14.72 -2.65
CA MET A 113 -4.53 15.23 -1.49
C MET A 113 -4.84 16.70 -1.23
N ALA A 114 -4.76 17.55 -2.26
CA ALA A 114 -5.06 18.98 -2.15
C ALA A 114 -6.52 19.23 -1.75
N THR A 115 -7.47 18.43 -2.27
CA THR A 115 -8.90 18.54 -1.91
C THR A 115 -9.13 18.18 -0.44
N MET A 116 -8.48 17.14 0.07
CA MET A 116 -8.55 16.77 1.49
C MET A 116 -7.96 17.87 2.40
N ASP A 117 -6.88 18.52 1.98
CA ASP A 117 -6.31 19.66 2.72
C ASP A 117 -7.29 20.85 2.77
N ILE A 118 -7.95 21.17 1.66
CA ILE A 118 -8.98 22.23 1.62
C ILE A 118 -10.17 21.88 2.51
N ILE A 119 -10.63 20.64 2.55
CA ILE A 119 -11.67 20.19 3.47
C ILE A 119 -11.26 20.47 4.91
N LYS A 120 -10.02 20.12 5.29
CA LYS A 120 -9.48 20.38 6.64
C LYS A 120 -9.39 21.88 6.95
N LEU A 121 -8.89 22.67 6.03
CA LEU A 121 -8.78 24.13 6.20
C LEU A 121 -10.14 24.80 6.37
N ALA A 122 -11.19 24.25 5.75
CA ALA A 122 -12.57 24.72 5.89
C ALA A 122 -13.27 24.22 7.18
N GLY A 123 -12.56 23.48 8.04
CA GLY A 123 -13.09 22.96 9.30
C GLY A 123 -13.83 21.61 9.18
N GLY A 124 -13.82 20.98 8.01
CA GLY A 124 -14.30 19.62 7.80
C GLY A 124 -13.23 18.57 8.08
N MET A 125 -13.63 17.30 8.05
CA MET A 125 -12.70 16.17 8.11
C MET A 125 -12.95 15.26 6.91
N PRO A 126 -11.91 14.95 6.09
CA PRO A 126 -12.07 14.06 4.95
C PRO A 126 -12.43 12.65 5.41
N ALA A 127 -13.49 12.08 4.83
CA ALA A 127 -14.00 10.76 5.14
C ALA A 127 -13.35 9.67 4.27
N ASN A 128 -12.77 10.06 3.16
CA ASN A 128 -12.10 9.13 2.25
C ASN A 128 -11.11 9.86 1.34
N PHE A 129 -10.17 9.07 0.81
CA PHE A 129 -9.48 9.36 -0.44
C PHE A 129 -10.22 8.61 -1.55
N LEU A 130 -10.54 9.25 -2.67
CA LEU A 130 -11.08 8.59 -3.86
C LEU A 130 -10.59 9.28 -5.12
N ASP A 131 -9.78 8.55 -5.88
CA ASP A 131 -9.36 8.92 -7.23
C ASP A 131 -10.08 8.04 -8.26
N VAL A 132 -10.91 8.65 -9.08
CA VAL A 132 -11.64 7.94 -10.15
C VAL A 132 -10.80 7.78 -11.42
N GLY A 133 -9.58 8.33 -11.44
CA GLY A 133 -8.66 8.26 -12.58
C GLY A 133 -9.06 9.13 -13.78
N GLY A 134 -8.14 9.27 -14.72
CA GLY A 134 -8.36 10.03 -15.96
C GLY A 134 -9.32 9.38 -16.96
N GLY A 135 -9.53 8.06 -16.85
CA GLY A 135 -10.44 7.28 -17.69
C GLY A 135 -11.83 7.07 -17.10
N ALA A 136 -12.21 7.87 -16.08
CA ALA A 136 -13.50 7.73 -15.40
C ALA A 136 -14.70 7.84 -16.38
N ASN A 137 -15.66 6.96 -16.18
CA ASN A 137 -16.90 6.91 -16.92
C ASN A 137 -18.12 6.94 -15.98
N LYS A 138 -19.33 6.98 -16.53
CA LYS A 138 -20.57 7.02 -15.76
C LYS A 138 -20.64 5.89 -14.71
N THR A 139 -20.24 4.68 -15.06
CA THR A 139 -20.30 3.52 -14.15
C THR A 139 -19.32 3.67 -13.00
N THR A 140 -18.07 4.05 -13.30
CA THR A 140 -17.01 4.28 -12.31
C THR A 140 -17.43 5.36 -11.31
N VAL A 141 -17.88 6.53 -11.81
CA VAL A 141 -18.33 7.64 -10.98
C VAL A 141 -19.54 7.26 -10.13
N SER A 142 -20.54 6.58 -10.72
CA SER A 142 -21.74 6.13 -9.99
C SER A 142 -21.39 5.17 -8.85
N ASN A 143 -20.48 4.23 -9.06
CA ASN A 143 -20.06 3.31 -8.01
C ASN A 143 -19.22 4.00 -6.95
N GLY A 144 -18.34 4.93 -7.33
CA GLY A 144 -17.62 5.75 -6.37
C GLY A 144 -18.58 6.52 -5.44
N PHE A 145 -19.63 7.11 -5.99
CA PHE A 145 -20.68 7.76 -5.20
C PHE A 145 -21.37 6.80 -4.21
N LYS A 146 -21.76 5.60 -4.68
CA LYS A 146 -22.41 4.62 -3.82
C LYS A 146 -21.53 4.20 -2.66
N ILE A 147 -20.23 4.03 -2.91
CA ILE A 147 -19.25 3.68 -1.88
C ILE A 147 -19.14 4.80 -0.85
N ILE A 148 -18.98 6.06 -1.26
CA ILE A 148 -18.92 7.19 -0.34
C ILE A 148 -20.21 7.30 0.49
N LEU A 149 -21.39 7.14 -0.14
CA LEU A 149 -22.69 7.24 0.52
C LEU A 149 -23.00 6.06 1.46
N SER A 150 -22.30 4.94 1.34
CA SER A 150 -22.46 3.81 2.25
C SER A 150 -21.78 4.02 3.61
N ASP A 151 -20.87 5.00 3.72
CA ASP A 151 -20.30 5.38 5.01
C ASP A 151 -21.30 6.27 5.79
N PRO A 152 -21.81 5.82 6.94
CA PRO A 152 -22.81 6.57 7.71
C PRO A 152 -22.27 7.86 8.32
N ASN A 153 -20.96 8.04 8.38
CA ASN A 153 -20.32 9.23 8.91
C ASN A 153 -20.32 10.39 7.91
N VAL A 154 -20.48 10.10 6.61
CA VAL A 154 -20.45 11.11 5.55
C VAL A 154 -21.71 11.97 5.61
N LYS A 155 -21.53 13.28 5.77
CA LYS A 155 -22.59 14.31 5.83
C LYS A 155 -22.63 15.20 4.59
N ALA A 156 -21.51 15.28 3.86
CA ALA A 156 -21.37 16.06 2.63
C ALA A 156 -20.37 15.39 1.71
N ILE A 157 -20.48 15.65 0.40
CA ILE A 157 -19.53 15.15 -0.60
C ILE A 157 -19.01 16.34 -1.40
N LEU A 158 -17.69 16.49 -1.46
CA LEU A 158 -17.01 17.44 -2.33
C LEU A 158 -16.49 16.72 -3.59
N ILE A 159 -16.96 17.16 -4.75
CA ILE A 159 -16.51 16.63 -6.02
C ILE A 159 -15.62 17.69 -6.67
N ASN A 160 -14.37 17.32 -6.95
CA ASN A 160 -13.40 18.20 -7.59
C ASN A 160 -12.78 17.47 -8.79
N ILE A 161 -13.30 17.75 -9.97
CA ILE A 161 -12.89 17.12 -11.22
C ILE A 161 -12.14 18.13 -12.09
N PHE A 162 -10.89 17.81 -12.38
CA PHE A 162 -10.12 18.55 -13.36
C PHE A 162 -10.61 18.20 -14.77
N GLY A 163 -11.20 19.18 -15.43
CA GLY A 163 -11.82 19.02 -16.76
C GLY A 163 -10.78 18.81 -17.87
N GLY A 164 -11.26 18.31 -19.01
CA GLY A 164 -10.47 18.07 -20.24
C GLY A 164 -10.05 16.61 -20.44
N ILE A 165 -9.88 15.82 -19.38
CA ILE A 165 -9.55 14.39 -19.45
C ILE A 165 -10.81 13.56 -19.22
N VAL A 166 -11.56 13.84 -18.18
CA VAL A 166 -12.87 13.22 -17.91
C VAL A 166 -13.97 14.00 -18.65
N ARG A 167 -14.78 13.29 -19.42
CA ARG A 167 -15.87 13.85 -20.22
C ARG A 167 -17.23 13.43 -19.68
#